data_26846048f6339f4929e451a9dd38ca39
#
_entry.id   26846048f6339f4929e451a9dd38ca39
#
_cell.length_a   1.000
_cell.length_b   1.000
_cell.length_c   1.000
_cell.angle_alpha   90.00
_cell.angle_beta   90.00
_cell.angle_gamma   90.00
#
_symmetry.space_group_name_H-M   'P 1'
#
loop_
_entity.id
_entity.type
_entity.pdbx_description
1 polymer ?
#
loop_
_entity_poly.entity_id
_entity_poly.type
_entity_poly.pdbx_seq_one_letter_code
_entity_poly.pdbx_strand_id
1 'polypeptide(L)'
;MIASAPAPLATDRLPKISGSAADLAKITGHHDPIYLPNTDLRLDDLKSGFACALHMHQPTIPAGANGELICNLQHMFEHPDQGDNHNADVFAWCYRRMGEFIPELVAKGCSPRIMLDYSGNLLWGLQQMGRHDVLDALKTITCDAQYQPYVEWLGTMWSHAVAPSTPIPDLKLQIQAWQHYFADLFGVEALKRVKGFSPPEMHLPNHPDTLYEYLKALKDCGYRWLMVQEHSIERLDGSSLHHSDKYVPNRLVACNSKGETISMTALIKTQGSDTKLVAQMQPYHEAKGLVRQQIGSVMVPGCVTQIADGENGGVMMNEFPRDYPPIWEHLEQGIAGFNGTEYLELLDAAGVSPEDFPVCQAVGQHKIWQRVDPVTPEAVAQAIETLNETDHQFHMDGASWTDDLSWVRGYENVLEPMNQLSAKFHAKYDPLVAADPTVTEQADYKETLLYVLLVETSCFRYWGQGVWTDYARELYRRGEALLQ
;
A
#
# COMPACT_ATOMS: atom_id res chain seq x y z
N MET A 1 -13.01 26.40 29.38
CA MET A 1 -14.19 26.49 28.46
C MET A 1 -14.17 25.19 27.71
N ILE A 2 -15.21 24.37 27.83
CA ILE A 2 -15.36 23.14 27.03
C ILE A 2 -15.65 23.64 25.61
N ALA A 3 -14.71 23.50 24.70
CA ALA A 3 -14.94 23.81 23.29
C ALA A 3 -16.12 22.93 22.82
N SER A 4 -17.15 23.56 22.26
CA SER A 4 -18.27 22.82 21.65
C SER A 4 -17.70 21.87 20.61
N ALA A 5 -18.26 20.66 20.57
CA ALA A 5 -17.90 19.71 19.50
C ALA A 5 -18.03 20.42 18.14
N PRO A 6 -17.07 20.27 17.22
CA PRO A 6 -17.23 20.82 15.87
C PRO A 6 -18.51 20.26 15.26
N ALA A 7 -19.18 21.08 14.44
CA ALA A 7 -20.37 20.65 13.74
C ALA A 7 -20.04 19.42 12.86
N PRO A 8 -20.99 18.48 12.70
CA PRO A 8 -20.83 17.36 11.78
C PRO A 8 -20.37 17.83 10.40
N LEU A 9 -19.53 17.05 9.73
CA LEU A 9 -19.14 17.34 8.35
C LEU A 9 -20.41 17.36 7.49
N ALA A 10 -20.55 18.36 6.64
CA ALA A 10 -21.63 18.35 5.66
C ALA A 10 -21.49 17.08 4.79
N THR A 11 -22.61 16.40 4.53
CA THR A 11 -22.63 15.10 3.82
C THR A 11 -22.02 15.15 2.43
N ASP A 12 -22.02 16.32 1.79
CA ASP A 12 -21.39 16.59 0.50
C ASP A 12 -19.85 16.72 0.56
N ARG A 13 -19.29 16.80 1.78
CA ARG A 13 -17.83 16.87 2.02
C ARG A 13 -17.21 15.54 2.45
N LEU A 14 -18.03 14.52 2.75
CA LEU A 14 -17.51 13.20 3.12
C LEU A 14 -16.94 12.48 1.88
N PRO A 15 -15.76 11.84 2.01
CA PRO A 15 -15.25 11.00 0.93
C PRO A 15 -16.14 9.76 0.74
N LYS A 16 -16.22 9.27 -0.48
CA LYS A 16 -16.95 8.03 -0.78
C LYS A 16 -16.10 6.80 -0.42
N ILE A 17 -16.05 6.48 0.87
CA ILE A 17 -15.21 5.42 1.44
C ILE A 17 -15.98 4.15 1.81
N SER A 18 -17.29 4.12 1.59
CA SER A 18 -18.11 2.93 1.84
C SER A 18 -19.28 2.85 0.87
N GLY A 19 -19.89 1.68 0.80
CA GLY A 19 -21.01 1.35 -0.07
C GLY A 19 -21.18 -0.16 -0.17
N SER A 20 -21.80 -0.66 -1.25
CA SER A 20 -22.01 -2.08 -1.46
C SER A 20 -20.72 -2.87 -1.65
N ALA A 21 -20.32 -3.64 -0.65
CA ALA A 21 -19.19 -4.56 -0.73
C ALA A 21 -19.40 -5.63 -1.82
N ALA A 22 -20.65 -6.03 -2.08
CA ALA A 22 -20.97 -6.99 -3.13
C ALA A 22 -20.71 -6.43 -4.52
N ASP A 23 -20.96 -5.13 -4.74
CA ASP A 23 -20.69 -4.51 -6.03
C ASP A 23 -19.19 -4.29 -6.24
N LEU A 24 -18.44 -3.91 -5.19
CA LEU A 24 -16.99 -3.91 -5.25
C LEU A 24 -16.42 -5.28 -5.61
N ALA A 25 -16.88 -6.35 -4.96
CA ALA A 25 -16.41 -7.70 -5.22
C ALA A 25 -16.67 -8.14 -6.69
N LYS A 26 -17.78 -7.74 -7.30
CA LYS A 26 -18.04 -7.98 -8.74
C LYS A 26 -17.04 -7.23 -9.63
N ILE A 27 -16.66 -6.00 -9.26
CA ILE A 27 -15.72 -5.17 -10.02
C ILE A 27 -14.31 -5.74 -9.89
N THR A 28 -13.87 -6.04 -8.67
CA THR A 28 -12.49 -6.44 -8.37
C THR A 28 -12.21 -7.91 -8.61
N GLY A 29 -13.22 -8.78 -8.51
CA GLY A 29 -13.14 -10.22 -8.73
C GLY A 29 -12.93 -10.68 -10.18
N HIS A 30 -12.71 -9.75 -11.09
CA HIS A 30 -12.42 -10.05 -12.50
C HIS A 30 -11.04 -10.73 -12.65
N HIS A 31 -11.00 -11.85 -13.38
CA HIS A 31 -9.78 -12.68 -13.51
C HIS A 31 -9.10 -12.61 -14.88
N ASP A 32 -9.73 -11.96 -15.89
CA ASP A 32 -9.11 -11.84 -17.20
C ASP A 32 -7.78 -11.08 -17.13
N PRO A 33 -6.85 -11.35 -18.05
CA PRO A 33 -5.61 -10.60 -18.16
C PRO A 33 -5.86 -9.11 -18.39
N ILE A 34 -5.07 -8.27 -17.71
CA ILE A 34 -5.20 -6.81 -17.78
C ILE A 34 -4.23 -6.21 -18.80
N TYR A 35 -2.98 -6.66 -18.78
CA TYR A 35 -1.90 -6.11 -19.62
C TYR A 35 -1.59 -6.97 -20.83
N LEU A 36 -1.64 -8.30 -20.69
CA LEU A 36 -1.27 -9.25 -21.74
C LEU A 36 -1.91 -8.98 -23.11
N PRO A 37 -3.18 -8.53 -23.23
CA PRO A 37 -3.77 -8.23 -24.53
C PRO A 37 -3.14 -7.05 -25.27
N ASN A 38 -2.47 -6.13 -24.55
CA ASN A 38 -1.99 -4.86 -25.10
C ASN A 38 -0.49 -4.62 -24.83
N THR A 39 0.21 -5.56 -24.16
CA THR A 39 1.66 -5.42 -23.92
C THR A 39 2.46 -5.56 -25.21
N ASP A 40 3.51 -4.76 -25.33
CA ASP A 40 4.50 -4.82 -26.39
C ASP A 40 5.69 -5.73 -26.04
N LEU A 41 5.69 -6.32 -24.82
CA LEU A 41 6.78 -7.12 -24.30
C LEU A 41 6.64 -8.61 -24.65
N ARG A 42 7.78 -9.24 -24.90
CA ARG A 42 7.90 -10.70 -25.11
C ARG A 42 9.01 -11.23 -24.22
N LEU A 43 8.68 -12.14 -23.31
CA LEU A 43 9.66 -12.67 -22.34
C LEU A 43 10.88 -13.32 -23.02
N ASP A 44 10.71 -13.93 -24.19
CA ASP A 44 11.80 -14.62 -24.90
C ASP A 44 12.87 -13.64 -25.39
N ASP A 45 12.51 -12.39 -25.65
CA ASP A 45 13.42 -11.37 -26.14
C ASP A 45 14.20 -10.68 -25.00
N LEU A 46 13.85 -10.99 -23.73
CA LEU A 46 14.36 -10.30 -22.55
C LEU A 46 15.35 -11.13 -21.75
N LYS A 47 16.41 -10.49 -21.33
CA LYS A 47 17.40 -11.01 -20.39
C LYS A 47 16.96 -10.76 -18.94
N SER A 48 16.49 -9.55 -18.67
CA SER A 48 16.10 -9.08 -17.34
C SER A 48 15.13 -7.90 -17.44
N GLY A 49 14.61 -7.49 -16.30
CA GLY A 49 13.77 -6.30 -16.23
C GLY A 49 13.76 -5.64 -14.88
N PHE A 50 13.02 -4.55 -14.80
CA PHE A 50 12.83 -3.78 -13.58
C PHE A 50 11.39 -3.27 -13.48
N ALA A 51 10.91 -3.09 -12.27
CA ALA A 51 9.61 -2.54 -11.97
C ALA A 51 9.77 -1.46 -10.89
N CYS A 52 9.30 -0.25 -11.18
CA CYS A 52 9.38 0.89 -10.28
C CYS A 52 7.99 1.30 -9.81
N ALA A 53 7.84 1.54 -8.52
CA ALA A 53 6.66 2.15 -7.93
C ALA A 53 7.01 3.47 -7.24
N LEU A 54 6.07 4.41 -7.26
CA LEU A 54 6.13 5.67 -6.52
C LEU A 54 5.00 5.69 -5.50
N HIS A 55 5.38 5.78 -4.23
CA HIS A 55 4.47 5.97 -3.11
C HIS A 55 4.23 7.46 -2.87
N MET A 56 2.97 7.84 -2.68
CA MET A 56 2.54 9.22 -2.46
C MET A 56 1.53 9.28 -1.32
N HIS A 57 1.85 10.04 -0.28
CA HIS A 57 0.96 10.15 0.88
C HIS A 57 1.04 11.53 1.53
N GLN A 58 -0.12 12.03 1.95
CA GLN A 58 -0.25 13.15 2.89
C GLN A 58 -1.41 12.86 3.84
N PRO A 59 -1.22 13.01 5.16
CA PRO A 59 -2.28 12.77 6.12
C PRO A 59 -3.37 13.84 6.06
N THR A 60 -4.57 13.45 6.48
CA THR A 60 -5.64 14.39 6.83
C THR A 60 -5.53 14.74 8.30
N ILE A 61 -5.48 16.02 8.62
CA ILE A 61 -5.27 16.55 9.97
C ILE A 61 -6.35 17.55 10.37
N PRO A 62 -6.72 17.66 11.66
CA PRO A 62 -7.69 18.62 12.16
C PRO A 62 -7.05 19.99 12.41
N ALA A 63 -6.39 20.56 11.41
CA ALA A 63 -5.58 21.78 11.52
C ALA A 63 -6.12 22.96 10.71
N GLY A 64 -7.33 22.89 10.16
CA GLY A 64 -8.01 24.04 9.57
C GLY A 64 -8.27 25.16 10.58
N ALA A 65 -8.52 26.38 10.10
CA ALA A 65 -8.64 27.60 10.94
C ALA A 65 -9.65 27.49 12.09
N ASN A 66 -10.73 26.69 11.89
CA ASN A 66 -11.74 26.39 12.94
C ASN A 66 -11.69 24.90 13.31
N GLY A 67 -10.59 24.21 13.08
CA GLY A 67 -10.43 22.79 13.34
C GLY A 67 -10.99 21.89 12.24
N GLU A 68 -11.21 22.37 11.03
CA GLU A 68 -11.62 21.54 9.90
C GLU A 68 -10.58 20.46 9.59
N LEU A 69 -11.05 19.35 9.03
CA LEU A 69 -10.19 18.33 8.45
C LEU A 69 -9.61 18.85 7.12
N ILE A 70 -8.31 19.01 7.07
CA ILE A 70 -7.58 19.45 5.89
C ILE A 70 -6.44 18.47 5.55
N CYS A 71 -6.03 18.44 4.30
CA CYS A 71 -4.81 17.76 3.91
C CYS A 71 -3.57 18.46 4.49
N ASN A 72 -2.58 17.71 4.94
CA ASN A 72 -1.31 18.31 5.39
C ASN A 72 -0.65 19.16 4.28
N LEU A 73 -0.80 18.80 3.01
CA LEU A 73 -0.33 19.64 1.90
C LEU A 73 -0.99 21.03 1.91
N GLN A 74 -2.29 21.12 2.23
CA GLN A 74 -2.97 22.42 2.40
C GLN A 74 -2.36 23.21 3.55
N HIS A 75 -2.11 22.55 4.69
CA HIS A 75 -1.43 23.17 5.82
C HIS A 75 -0.05 23.73 5.43
N MET A 76 0.70 22.98 4.62
CA MET A 76 2.01 23.44 4.11
C MET A 76 1.88 24.72 3.29
N PHE A 77 0.89 24.81 2.38
CA PHE A 77 0.64 26.03 1.60
C PHE A 77 0.24 27.22 2.48
N GLU A 78 -0.56 26.98 3.53
CA GLU A 78 -1.03 28.01 4.44
C GLU A 78 0.04 28.49 5.43
N HIS A 79 1.10 27.69 5.66
CA HIS A 79 2.16 27.94 6.63
C HIS A 79 3.57 27.74 6.03
N PRO A 80 3.93 28.46 4.95
CA PRO A 80 5.17 28.19 4.21
C PRO A 80 6.45 28.42 5.02
N ASP A 81 6.37 29.21 6.09
CA ASP A 81 7.53 29.51 6.96
C ASP A 81 7.81 28.44 8.04
N GLN A 82 7.00 27.38 8.11
CA GLN A 82 7.14 26.32 9.10
C GLN A 82 7.87 25.10 8.52
N GLY A 83 9.03 24.74 9.08
CA GLY A 83 9.77 23.54 8.67
C GLY A 83 10.01 23.48 7.16
N ASP A 84 9.66 22.36 6.54
CA ASP A 84 9.82 22.12 5.11
C ASP A 84 8.63 22.55 4.24
N ASN A 85 7.66 23.27 4.81
CA ASN A 85 6.42 23.66 4.14
C ASN A 85 6.63 24.52 2.90
N HIS A 86 7.78 25.23 2.79
CA HIS A 86 8.18 25.98 1.59
C HIS A 86 8.29 25.11 0.32
N ASN A 87 8.32 23.77 0.47
CA ASN A 87 8.34 22.81 -0.62
C ASN A 87 6.93 22.39 -1.12
N ALA A 88 5.84 22.97 -0.61
CA ALA A 88 4.47 22.56 -0.94
C ALA A 88 4.20 22.49 -2.46
N ASP A 89 4.68 23.47 -3.23
CA ASP A 89 4.54 23.47 -4.70
C ASP A 89 5.29 22.30 -5.35
N VAL A 90 6.47 21.97 -4.83
CA VAL A 90 7.28 20.87 -5.33
C VAL A 90 6.60 19.53 -5.01
N PHE A 91 6.04 19.35 -3.81
CA PHE A 91 5.23 18.19 -3.48
C PHE A 91 4.04 18.04 -4.43
N ALA A 92 3.29 19.12 -4.66
CA ALA A 92 2.16 19.11 -5.58
C ALA A 92 2.56 18.73 -7.01
N TRP A 93 3.74 19.18 -7.46
CA TRP A 93 4.29 18.76 -8.75
C TRP A 93 4.67 17.28 -8.76
N CYS A 94 5.26 16.75 -7.68
CA CYS A 94 5.58 15.31 -7.57
C CYS A 94 4.34 14.45 -7.80
N TYR A 95 3.19 14.86 -7.27
CA TYR A 95 1.93 14.13 -7.46
C TYR A 95 1.41 14.19 -8.89
N ARG A 96 1.74 15.21 -9.64
CA ARG A 96 1.28 15.42 -11.02
C ARG A 96 2.22 14.86 -12.07
N ARG A 97 3.55 14.86 -11.82
CA ARG A 97 4.59 14.72 -12.85
C ARG A 97 4.49 13.48 -13.72
N MET A 98 3.95 12.36 -13.21
CA MET A 98 3.77 11.16 -14.04
C MET A 98 2.71 11.36 -15.12
N GLY A 99 1.70 12.20 -14.86
CA GLY A 99 0.76 12.68 -15.88
C GLY A 99 1.36 13.54 -16.97
N GLU A 100 2.60 14.02 -16.79
CA GLU A 100 3.38 14.74 -17.82
C GLU A 100 4.37 13.78 -18.50
N PHE A 101 5.16 13.02 -17.74
CA PHE A 101 6.23 12.17 -18.28
C PHE A 101 5.71 11.02 -19.14
N ILE A 102 4.60 10.36 -18.74
CA ILE A 102 4.06 9.25 -19.52
C ILE A 102 3.59 9.72 -20.91
N PRO A 103 2.75 10.77 -21.05
CA PRO A 103 2.38 11.30 -22.36
C PRO A 103 3.55 11.76 -23.21
N GLU A 104 4.55 12.45 -22.62
CA GLU A 104 5.74 12.90 -23.34
C GLU A 104 6.55 11.73 -23.89
N LEU A 105 6.80 10.70 -23.10
CA LEU A 105 7.56 9.52 -23.49
C LEU A 105 6.83 8.73 -24.57
N VAL A 106 5.53 8.53 -24.41
CA VAL A 106 4.70 7.83 -25.42
C VAL A 106 4.69 8.62 -26.73
N ALA A 107 4.60 9.95 -26.69
CA ALA A 107 4.67 10.79 -27.90
C ALA A 107 6.03 10.69 -28.62
N LYS A 108 7.11 10.38 -27.90
CA LYS A 108 8.45 10.10 -28.45
C LYS A 108 8.60 8.65 -28.96
N GLY A 109 7.56 7.82 -28.84
CA GLY A 109 7.58 6.41 -29.24
C GLY A 109 8.24 5.48 -28.21
N CYS A 110 8.41 5.95 -26.96
CA CYS A 110 8.89 5.11 -25.86
C CYS A 110 7.74 4.30 -25.23
N SER A 111 8.08 3.21 -24.57
CA SER A 111 7.15 2.33 -23.84
C SER A 111 7.46 2.35 -22.34
N PRO A 112 7.23 3.48 -21.62
CA PRO A 112 7.55 3.60 -20.21
C PRO A 112 6.67 2.66 -19.36
N ARG A 113 7.13 2.32 -18.16
CA ARG A 113 6.34 1.60 -17.14
C ARG A 113 6.52 2.28 -15.80
N ILE A 114 5.42 2.40 -15.07
CA ILE A 114 5.41 2.89 -13.70
C ILE A 114 4.22 2.35 -12.93
N MET A 115 4.46 1.98 -11.68
CA MET A 115 3.40 1.66 -10.73
C MET A 115 3.17 2.87 -9.81
N LEU A 116 1.91 3.17 -9.49
CA LEU A 116 1.51 4.32 -8.67
C LEU A 116 0.75 3.84 -7.43
N ASP A 117 1.21 4.28 -6.27
CA ASP A 117 0.60 4.04 -4.97
C ASP A 117 0.29 5.38 -4.31
N TYR A 118 -0.98 5.79 -4.33
CA TYR A 118 -1.45 7.01 -3.70
C TYR A 118 -2.45 6.68 -2.61
N SER A 119 -2.20 7.15 -1.39
CA SER A 119 -3.17 6.99 -0.31
C SER A 119 -4.49 7.71 -0.60
N GLY A 120 -5.58 7.18 -0.06
CA GLY A 120 -6.89 7.81 -0.17
C GLY A 120 -6.92 9.20 0.46
N ASN A 121 -6.21 9.39 1.57
CA ASN A 121 -6.06 10.70 2.23
C ASN A 121 -5.48 11.76 1.30
N LEU A 122 -4.43 11.43 0.57
CA LEU A 122 -3.82 12.36 -0.39
C LEU A 122 -4.82 12.68 -1.52
N LEU A 123 -5.41 11.67 -2.13
CA LEU A 123 -6.36 11.87 -3.23
C LEU A 123 -7.57 12.71 -2.79
N TRP A 124 -8.09 12.46 -1.58
CA TRP A 124 -9.16 13.26 -1.01
C TRP A 124 -8.72 14.69 -0.72
N GLY A 125 -7.53 14.86 -0.15
CA GLY A 125 -6.94 16.17 0.10
C GLY A 125 -6.78 17.00 -1.16
N LEU A 126 -6.28 16.41 -2.25
CA LEU A 126 -6.16 17.07 -3.55
C LEU A 126 -7.55 17.52 -4.08
N GLN A 127 -8.58 16.69 -3.91
CA GLN A 127 -9.95 17.04 -4.28
C GLN A 127 -10.47 18.22 -3.44
N GLN A 128 -10.29 18.17 -2.10
CA GLN A 128 -10.72 19.24 -1.18
C GLN A 128 -10.03 20.58 -1.49
N MET A 129 -8.75 20.54 -1.85
CA MET A 129 -7.96 21.72 -2.23
C MET A 129 -8.31 22.26 -3.64
N GLY A 130 -9.14 21.55 -4.41
CA GLY A 130 -9.43 21.89 -5.81
C GLY A 130 -8.23 21.75 -6.76
N ARG A 131 -7.27 20.87 -6.44
CA ARG A 131 -6.08 20.60 -7.27
C ARG A 131 -6.45 19.73 -8.48
N HIS A 132 -7.35 20.30 -9.32
CA HIS A 132 -7.77 19.67 -10.57
C HIS A 132 -6.59 19.44 -11.53
N ASP A 133 -5.58 20.32 -11.49
CA ASP A 133 -4.34 20.16 -12.27
C ASP A 133 -3.63 18.82 -12.02
N VAL A 134 -3.66 18.32 -10.77
CA VAL A 134 -3.10 17.02 -10.41
C VAL A 134 -4.07 15.89 -10.77
N LEU A 135 -5.33 16.01 -10.35
CA LEU A 135 -6.33 14.94 -10.54
C LEU A 135 -6.62 14.67 -12.03
N ASP A 136 -6.71 15.72 -12.86
CA ASP A 136 -6.94 15.58 -14.30
C ASP A 136 -5.74 14.95 -15.01
N ALA A 137 -4.51 15.30 -14.61
CA ALA A 137 -3.30 14.66 -15.12
C ALA A 137 -3.25 13.16 -14.79
N LEU A 138 -3.55 12.80 -13.53
CA LEU A 138 -3.65 11.40 -13.11
C LEU A 138 -4.80 10.67 -13.83
N LYS A 139 -5.95 11.32 -14.00
CA LYS A 139 -7.10 10.76 -14.71
C LYS A 139 -6.77 10.47 -16.18
N THR A 140 -6.02 11.32 -16.83
CA THR A 140 -5.57 11.13 -18.20
C THR A 140 -4.79 9.83 -18.35
N ILE A 141 -3.75 9.62 -17.56
CA ILE A 141 -2.90 8.41 -17.65
C ILE A 141 -3.58 7.15 -17.12
N THR A 142 -4.66 7.29 -16.37
CA THR A 142 -5.42 6.17 -15.79
C THR A 142 -6.54 5.70 -16.70
N CYS A 143 -7.29 6.64 -17.29
CA CYS A 143 -8.55 6.35 -17.97
C CYS A 143 -8.43 6.31 -19.50
N ASP A 144 -7.46 7.04 -20.09
CA ASP A 144 -7.24 7.00 -21.53
C ASP A 144 -6.60 5.67 -21.94
N ALA A 145 -7.23 4.94 -22.84
CA ALA A 145 -6.78 3.65 -23.34
C ALA A 145 -5.34 3.70 -23.92
N GLN A 146 -4.95 4.86 -24.44
CA GLN A 146 -3.60 5.07 -24.97
C GLN A 146 -2.50 4.89 -23.91
N TYR A 147 -2.76 5.25 -22.64
CA TYR A 147 -1.77 5.22 -21.56
C TYR A 147 -1.91 4.02 -20.62
N GLN A 148 -3.03 3.31 -20.68
CA GLN A 148 -3.31 2.16 -19.82
C GLN A 148 -2.24 1.04 -19.84
N PRO A 149 -1.54 0.74 -20.95
CA PRO A 149 -0.48 -0.26 -20.93
C PRO A 149 0.75 0.14 -20.10
N TYR A 150 0.93 1.42 -19.84
CA TYR A 150 2.15 1.97 -19.25
C TYR A 150 2.06 2.24 -17.75
N VAL A 151 0.84 2.33 -17.22
CA VAL A 151 0.62 2.71 -15.81
C VAL A 151 -0.18 1.63 -15.10
N GLU A 152 0.35 1.17 -13.97
CA GLU A 152 -0.37 0.31 -13.03
C GLU A 152 -0.62 1.06 -11.72
N TRP A 153 -1.86 1.05 -11.24
CA TRP A 153 -2.17 1.47 -9.90
C TRP A 153 -2.07 0.31 -8.94
N LEU A 154 -1.45 0.56 -7.80
CA LEU A 154 -1.42 -0.35 -6.66
C LEU A 154 -2.50 0.09 -5.67
N GLY A 155 -3.27 -0.88 -5.16
CA GLY A 155 -4.11 -0.61 -4.00
C GLY A 155 -3.25 -0.41 -2.76
N THR A 156 -3.79 0.32 -1.79
CA THR A 156 -3.14 0.54 -0.50
C THR A 156 -4.20 0.77 0.59
N MET A 157 -3.79 0.97 1.84
CA MET A 157 -4.69 1.36 2.92
C MET A 157 -5.12 2.82 2.73
N TRP A 158 -6.42 3.11 2.84
CA TRP A 158 -6.99 4.42 2.53
C TRP A 158 -6.33 5.56 3.32
N SER A 159 -6.16 5.38 4.63
CA SER A 159 -5.53 6.37 5.50
C SER A 159 -4.03 6.16 5.71
N HIS A 160 -3.39 5.29 4.93
CA HIS A 160 -1.98 4.91 5.15
C HIS A 160 -1.76 4.22 6.50
N ALA A 161 -2.71 3.39 6.92
CA ALA A 161 -2.59 2.62 8.15
C ALA A 161 -1.54 1.51 8.02
N VAL A 162 -0.68 1.33 9.02
CA VAL A 162 0.29 0.25 9.05
C VAL A 162 -0.36 -1.02 9.59
N ALA A 163 -0.43 -2.05 8.76
CA ALA A 163 -1.21 -3.26 9.02
C ALA A 163 -0.92 -3.96 10.36
N PRO A 164 0.33 -4.07 10.86
CA PRO A 164 0.61 -4.76 12.15
C PRO A 164 -0.07 -4.14 13.37
N SER A 165 -0.33 -2.84 13.35
CA SER A 165 -0.96 -2.11 14.46
C SER A 165 -2.41 -1.72 14.19
N THR A 166 -2.91 -1.99 12.99
CA THR A 166 -4.31 -1.75 12.63
C THR A 166 -5.18 -2.88 13.20
N PRO A 167 -6.31 -2.59 13.87
CA PRO A 167 -7.23 -3.63 14.31
C PRO A 167 -7.64 -4.56 13.16
N ILE A 168 -7.63 -5.85 13.39
CA ILE A 168 -7.90 -6.85 12.34
C ILE A 168 -9.22 -6.58 11.58
N PRO A 169 -10.35 -6.24 12.24
CA PRO A 169 -11.59 -5.92 11.52
C PRO A 169 -11.47 -4.73 10.57
N ASP A 170 -10.59 -3.76 10.88
CA ASP A 170 -10.41 -2.54 10.09
C ASP A 170 -9.53 -2.73 8.85
N LEU A 171 -8.70 -3.78 8.81
CA LEU A 171 -7.83 -4.06 7.65
C LEU A 171 -8.62 -4.07 6.34
N LYS A 172 -9.74 -4.78 6.32
CA LYS A 172 -10.61 -4.87 5.14
C LYS A 172 -11.33 -3.56 4.86
N LEU A 173 -11.72 -2.81 5.90
CA LEU A 173 -12.38 -1.52 5.75
C LEU A 173 -11.44 -0.47 5.13
N GLN A 174 -10.18 -0.43 5.55
CA GLN A 174 -9.14 0.42 4.95
C GLN A 174 -8.97 0.14 3.45
N ILE A 175 -8.87 -1.14 3.08
CA ILE A 175 -8.72 -1.57 1.69
C ILE A 175 -9.96 -1.21 0.86
N GLN A 176 -11.15 -1.51 1.36
CA GLN A 176 -12.40 -1.21 0.66
C GLN A 176 -12.66 0.29 0.54
N ALA A 177 -12.30 1.08 1.57
CA ALA A 177 -12.40 2.54 1.54
C ALA A 177 -11.54 3.12 0.40
N TRP A 178 -10.32 2.62 0.21
CA TRP A 178 -9.48 2.99 -0.92
C TRP A 178 -10.14 2.64 -2.26
N GLN A 179 -10.69 1.43 -2.39
CA GLN A 179 -11.33 0.97 -3.62
C GLN A 179 -12.57 1.80 -3.97
N HIS A 180 -13.43 2.09 -2.99
CA HIS A 180 -14.60 2.95 -3.19
C HIS A 180 -14.20 4.34 -3.66
N TYR A 181 -13.21 4.94 -3.01
CA TYR A 181 -12.78 6.28 -3.33
C TYR A 181 -12.05 6.36 -4.68
N PHE A 182 -11.20 5.38 -4.97
CA PHE A 182 -10.54 5.27 -6.27
C PHE A 182 -11.56 5.12 -7.41
N ALA A 183 -12.58 4.28 -7.25
CA ALA A 183 -13.64 4.11 -8.23
C ALA A 183 -14.49 5.38 -8.42
N ASP A 184 -14.67 6.18 -7.37
CA ASP A 184 -15.36 7.46 -7.45
C ASP A 184 -14.57 8.49 -8.27
N LEU A 185 -13.26 8.53 -8.13
CA LEU A 185 -12.38 9.46 -8.85
C LEU A 185 -12.10 9.05 -10.31
N PHE A 186 -11.79 7.78 -10.54
CA PHE A 186 -11.27 7.27 -11.81
C PHE A 186 -12.22 6.32 -12.54
N GLY A 187 -13.29 5.91 -11.88
CA GLY A 187 -14.30 5.00 -12.44
C GLY A 187 -14.00 3.52 -12.16
N VAL A 188 -15.07 2.71 -12.29
CA VAL A 188 -15.04 1.26 -12.02
C VAL A 188 -14.15 0.49 -13.00
N GLU A 189 -14.01 0.94 -14.23
CA GLU A 189 -13.14 0.30 -15.24
C GLU A 189 -11.65 0.48 -14.89
N ALA A 190 -11.29 1.62 -14.29
CA ALA A 190 -9.95 1.82 -13.74
C ALA A 190 -9.71 0.90 -12.55
N LEU A 191 -10.67 0.76 -11.61
CA LEU A 191 -10.54 -0.12 -10.46
C LEU A 191 -10.41 -1.60 -10.85
N LYS A 192 -11.07 -2.07 -11.89
CA LYS A 192 -10.91 -3.45 -12.39
C LYS A 192 -9.47 -3.82 -12.73
N ARG A 193 -8.68 -2.83 -13.11
CA ARG A 193 -7.28 -3.01 -13.52
C ARG A 193 -6.31 -3.09 -12.34
N VAL A 194 -6.73 -2.68 -11.14
CA VAL A 194 -5.89 -2.68 -9.94
C VAL A 194 -5.80 -4.10 -9.37
N LYS A 195 -4.65 -4.75 -9.50
CA LYS A 195 -4.43 -6.15 -9.07
C LYS A 195 -3.28 -6.32 -8.10
N GLY A 196 -2.36 -5.37 -8.03
CA GLY A 196 -1.28 -5.32 -7.07
C GLY A 196 -1.63 -4.49 -5.84
N PHE A 197 -0.98 -4.79 -4.72
CA PHE A 197 -1.15 -4.07 -3.47
C PHE A 197 0.20 -3.64 -2.88
N SER A 198 0.27 -2.41 -2.39
CA SER A 198 1.41 -1.84 -1.68
C SER A 198 1.06 -1.63 -0.21
N PRO A 199 1.65 -2.38 0.72
CA PRO A 199 1.47 -2.12 2.15
C PRO A 199 2.09 -0.77 2.53
N PRO A 200 1.37 0.10 3.28
CA PRO A 200 1.96 1.31 3.81
C PRO A 200 3.26 1.03 4.59
N GLU A 201 4.30 1.84 4.34
CA GLU A 201 5.64 1.70 4.93
C GLU A 201 6.29 0.33 4.65
N MET A 202 5.84 -0.38 3.63
CA MET A 202 6.24 -1.77 3.37
C MET A 202 6.13 -2.68 4.60
N HIS A 203 5.23 -2.31 5.53
CA HIS A 203 5.08 -2.95 6.84
C HIS A 203 4.23 -4.21 6.73
N LEU A 204 4.89 -5.37 6.73
CA LEU A 204 4.24 -6.67 6.67
C LEU A 204 3.94 -7.18 8.10
N PRO A 205 2.69 -7.52 8.44
CA PRO A 205 2.40 -8.21 9.69
C PRO A 205 3.17 -9.53 9.78
N ASN A 206 3.81 -9.79 10.92
CA ASN A 206 4.48 -11.07 11.17
C ASN A 206 3.78 -11.91 12.25
N HIS A 207 2.79 -11.37 12.97
CA HIS A 207 1.90 -12.18 13.79
C HIS A 207 1.07 -13.11 12.89
N PRO A 208 1.02 -14.43 13.17
CA PRO A 208 0.35 -15.43 12.32
C PRO A 208 -1.09 -15.06 11.96
N ASP A 209 -1.90 -14.73 12.96
CA ASP A 209 -3.32 -14.42 12.74
C ASP A 209 -3.52 -13.11 11.97
N THR A 210 -2.75 -12.08 12.30
CA THR A 210 -2.84 -10.79 11.60
C THR A 210 -2.43 -10.92 10.13
N LEU A 211 -1.34 -11.65 9.85
CA LEU A 211 -0.92 -11.89 8.47
C LEU A 211 -1.97 -12.70 7.69
N TYR A 212 -2.51 -13.75 8.30
CA TYR A 212 -3.55 -14.56 7.67
C TYR A 212 -4.77 -13.73 7.29
N GLU A 213 -5.32 -12.95 8.21
CA GLU A 213 -6.49 -12.10 7.96
C GLU A 213 -6.18 -10.97 6.99
N TYR A 214 -4.95 -10.45 7.00
CA TYR A 214 -4.51 -9.45 6.02
C TYR A 214 -4.50 -10.01 4.60
N LEU A 215 -3.85 -11.17 4.39
CA LEU A 215 -3.84 -11.81 3.07
C LEU A 215 -5.25 -12.21 2.62
N LYS A 216 -6.08 -12.66 3.56
CA LYS A 216 -7.49 -12.96 3.29
C LYS A 216 -8.27 -11.72 2.86
N ALA A 217 -8.10 -10.59 3.55
CA ALA A 217 -8.74 -9.33 3.19
C ALA A 217 -8.30 -8.86 1.79
N LEU A 218 -7.00 -8.97 1.47
CA LEU A 218 -6.49 -8.64 0.14
C LEU A 218 -7.12 -9.50 -0.95
N LYS A 219 -7.17 -10.81 -0.76
CA LYS A 219 -7.80 -11.74 -1.73
C LYS A 219 -9.30 -11.49 -1.88
N ASP A 220 -10.01 -11.30 -0.77
CA ASP A 220 -11.44 -10.98 -0.77
C ASP A 220 -11.73 -9.65 -1.52
N CYS A 221 -10.78 -8.71 -1.49
CA CYS A 221 -10.84 -7.44 -2.20
C CYS A 221 -10.32 -7.52 -3.66
N GLY A 222 -9.96 -8.71 -4.15
CA GLY A 222 -9.61 -8.97 -5.54
C GLY A 222 -8.17 -8.69 -5.94
N TYR A 223 -7.28 -8.49 -4.97
CA TYR A 223 -5.85 -8.37 -5.24
C TYR A 223 -5.24 -9.73 -5.54
N ARG A 224 -4.30 -9.76 -6.50
CA ARG A 224 -3.62 -10.99 -6.97
C ARG A 224 -2.23 -11.13 -6.39
N TRP A 225 -1.58 -10.01 -6.06
CA TRP A 225 -0.22 -9.97 -5.53
C TRP A 225 -0.02 -8.75 -4.64
N LEU A 226 1.02 -8.82 -3.80
CA LEU A 226 1.44 -7.69 -2.97
C LEU A 226 2.96 -7.49 -3.09
N MET A 227 3.41 -6.27 -2.83
CA MET A 227 4.83 -5.95 -2.69
C MET A 227 5.27 -6.22 -1.25
N VAL A 228 6.43 -6.83 -1.07
CA VAL A 228 7.00 -7.08 0.25
C VAL A 228 8.49 -6.69 0.28
N GLN A 229 8.94 -6.20 1.42
CA GLN A 229 10.33 -5.89 1.65
C GLN A 229 11.14 -7.18 1.85
N GLU A 230 12.34 -7.28 1.30
CA GLU A 230 13.20 -8.46 1.38
C GLU A 230 13.41 -8.98 2.82
N HIS A 231 13.72 -8.10 3.76
CA HIS A 231 13.98 -8.51 5.15
C HIS A 231 12.71 -8.64 6.01
N SER A 232 11.53 -8.36 5.45
CA SER A 232 10.25 -8.67 6.11
C SER A 232 9.83 -10.12 5.97
N ILE A 233 10.56 -10.89 5.19
CA ILE A 233 10.26 -12.30 4.90
C ILE A 233 11.48 -13.19 5.08
N GLU A 234 11.21 -14.47 5.31
CA GLU A 234 12.20 -15.53 5.45
C GLU A 234 11.72 -16.78 4.70
N ARG A 235 12.64 -17.70 4.43
CA ARG A 235 12.29 -19.03 3.95
C ARG A 235 11.63 -19.84 5.07
N LEU A 236 10.95 -20.92 4.73
CA LEU A 236 10.27 -21.77 5.71
C LEU A 236 11.22 -22.36 6.79
N ASP A 237 12.51 -22.45 6.49
CA ASP A 237 13.55 -22.87 7.42
C ASP A 237 14.12 -21.73 8.29
N GLY A 238 13.59 -20.52 8.16
CA GLY A 238 14.03 -19.33 8.89
C GLY A 238 15.27 -18.64 8.33
N SER A 239 15.82 -19.14 7.22
CA SER A 239 16.94 -18.50 6.54
C SER A 239 16.47 -17.37 5.62
N SER A 240 17.37 -16.44 5.30
CA SER A 240 17.10 -15.37 4.32
C SER A 240 16.85 -15.96 2.93
N LEU A 241 16.13 -15.22 2.07
CA LEU A 241 15.94 -15.61 0.68
C LEU A 241 17.26 -15.87 -0.04
N HIS A 242 17.28 -16.84 -0.95
CA HIS A 242 18.40 -16.97 -1.88
C HIS A 242 18.48 -15.72 -2.77
N HIS A 243 19.68 -15.41 -3.24
CA HIS A 243 19.89 -14.22 -4.06
C HIS A 243 19.01 -14.21 -5.32
N SER A 244 18.83 -15.36 -5.98
CA SER A 244 17.98 -15.53 -7.16
C SER A 244 16.50 -15.29 -6.86
N ASP A 245 16.03 -15.68 -5.67
CA ASP A 245 14.63 -15.64 -5.30
C ASP A 245 14.11 -14.20 -5.13
N LYS A 246 15.02 -13.24 -4.92
CA LYS A 246 14.70 -11.81 -4.80
C LYS A 246 14.23 -11.17 -6.10
N TYR A 247 14.57 -11.78 -7.23
CA TYR A 247 14.31 -11.23 -8.57
C TYR A 247 13.24 -11.99 -9.35
N VAL A 248 12.50 -12.84 -8.66
CA VAL A 248 11.36 -13.58 -9.20
C VAL A 248 10.17 -13.45 -8.25
N PRO A 249 8.93 -13.68 -8.71
CA PRO A 249 7.79 -13.76 -7.81
C PRO A 249 7.97 -14.87 -6.79
N ASN A 250 7.56 -14.62 -5.54
CA ASN A 250 7.56 -15.60 -4.47
C ASN A 250 6.11 -15.91 -4.05
N ARG A 251 5.91 -17.07 -3.46
CA ARG A 251 4.66 -17.45 -2.84
C ARG A 251 4.74 -17.23 -1.34
N LEU A 252 4.19 -16.11 -0.86
CA LEU A 252 4.06 -15.80 0.55
C LEU A 252 2.95 -16.67 1.15
N VAL A 253 3.29 -17.49 2.13
CA VAL A 253 2.35 -18.33 2.86
C VAL A 253 2.13 -17.81 4.27
N ALA A 254 0.89 -17.92 4.76
CA ALA A 254 0.53 -17.65 6.13
C ALA A 254 -0.28 -18.83 6.69
N CYS A 255 0.00 -19.15 7.95
CA CYS A 255 -0.77 -20.10 8.73
C CYS A 255 -1.26 -19.38 9.98
N ASN A 256 -2.55 -19.49 10.32
CA ASN A 256 -3.08 -18.89 11.53
C ASN A 256 -3.03 -19.88 12.73
N SER A 257 -3.37 -19.37 13.91
CA SER A 257 -3.41 -20.15 15.16
C SER A 257 -4.43 -21.29 15.17
N LYS A 258 -5.33 -21.35 14.18
CA LYS A 258 -6.31 -22.43 13.98
C LYS A 258 -5.82 -23.50 13.00
N GLY A 259 -4.61 -23.35 12.45
CA GLY A 259 -4.05 -24.26 11.45
C GLY A 259 -4.59 -24.05 10.02
N GLU A 260 -5.32 -22.97 9.77
CA GLU A 260 -5.76 -22.61 8.43
C GLU A 260 -4.60 -21.93 7.67
N THR A 261 -4.49 -22.22 6.38
CA THR A 261 -3.40 -21.71 5.53
C THR A 261 -3.94 -20.90 4.37
N ILE A 262 -3.21 -19.86 4.02
CA ILE A 262 -3.47 -19.02 2.86
C ILE A 262 -2.15 -18.66 2.18
N SER A 263 -2.16 -18.41 0.88
CA SER A 263 -0.98 -17.88 0.19
C SER A 263 -1.34 -16.79 -0.79
N MET A 264 -0.36 -15.93 -1.09
CA MET A 264 -0.47 -14.87 -2.08
C MET A 264 0.86 -14.69 -2.80
N THR A 265 0.82 -14.29 -4.08
CA THR A 265 2.03 -13.94 -4.82
C THR A 265 2.63 -12.65 -4.26
N ALA A 266 3.94 -12.66 -4.04
CA ALA A 266 4.71 -11.51 -3.57
C ALA A 266 5.78 -11.13 -4.61
N LEU A 267 5.86 -9.84 -4.95
CA LEU A 267 7.01 -9.26 -5.62
C LEU A 267 7.92 -8.63 -4.57
N ILE A 268 9.22 -8.94 -4.67
CA ILE A 268 10.17 -8.61 -3.61
C ILE A 268 10.81 -7.26 -3.90
N LYS A 269 10.57 -6.28 -3.02
CA LYS A 269 11.40 -5.07 -2.97
C LYS A 269 12.74 -5.47 -2.41
N THR A 270 13.77 -5.44 -3.26
CA THR A 270 15.12 -5.80 -2.85
C THR A 270 15.68 -4.84 -1.81
N GLN A 271 16.61 -5.31 -0.98
CA GLN A 271 17.23 -4.49 0.05
C GLN A 271 17.99 -3.33 -0.59
N GLY A 272 17.66 -2.20 -0.16
CA GLY A 272 18.10 -0.92 -0.54
C GLY A 272 17.08 -0.02 0.09
N SER A 273 17.35 0.36 1.31
CA SER A 273 16.41 1.04 2.19
C SER A 273 16.09 2.45 1.73
N ASP A 274 16.76 2.94 0.69
CA ASP A 274 16.75 4.35 0.45
C ASP A 274 15.78 4.70 -0.68
N THR A 275 14.94 5.69 -0.45
CA THR A 275 14.11 6.36 -1.44
C THR A 275 14.92 6.84 -2.67
N LYS A 276 16.23 7.05 -2.48
CA LYS A 276 17.18 7.40 -3.55
C LYS A 276 17.28 6.37 -4.64
N LEU A 277 17.10 5.10 -4.34
CA LEU A 277 17.29 4.03 -5.30
C LEU A 277 16.35 4.13 -6.50
N VAL A 278 15.08 4.47 -6.29
CA VAL A 278 14.15 4.71 -7.42
C VAL A 278 14.41 6.05 -8.07
N ALA A 279 14.73 7.09 -7.31
CA ALA A 279 15.01 8.41 -7.85
C ALA A 279 16.17 8.42 -8.85
N GLN A 280 17.19 7.61 -8.62
CA GLN A 280 18.35 7.43 -9.49
C GLN A 280 18.18 6.29 -10.51
N MET A 281 16.97 5.73 -10.63
CA MET A 281 16.68 4.58 -11.48
C MET A 281 17.59 3.38 -11.23
N GLN A 282 17.99 3.19 -9.96
CA GLN A 282 18.82 2.05 -9.55
C GLN A 282 18.26 0.70 -9.97
N PRO A 283 16.93 0.45 -9.95
CA PRO A 283 16.36 -0.80 -10.45
C PRO A 283 16.77 -1.13 -11.90
N TYR A 284 16.82 -0.14 -12.78
CA TYR A 284 17.31 -0.34 -14.14
C TYR A 284 18.81 -0.68 -14.17
N HIS A 285 19.63 0.04 -13.40
CA HIS A 285 21.06 -0.22 -13.34
C HIS A 285 21.40 -1.59 -12.76
N GLU A 286 20.65 -2.03 -11.76
CA GLU A 286 20.78 -3.37 -11.17
C GLU A 286 20.32 -4.46 -12.15
N ALA A 287 19.23 -4.24 -12.89
CA ALA A 287 18.74 -5.17 -13.90
C ALA A 287 19.76 -5.47 -14.99
N LYS A 288 20.68 -4.55 -15.31
CA LYS A 288 21.78 -4.81 -16.25
C LYS A 288 22.68 -5.97 -15.83
N GLY A 289 22.84 -6.18 -14.52
CA GLY A 289 23.64 -7.26 -13.93
C GLY A 289 22.92 -8.61 -13.87
N LEU A 290 21.59 -8.63 -14.02
CA LEU A 290 20.82 -9.86 -13.89
C LEU A 290 20.92 -10.75 -15.13
N VAL A 291 20.66 -12.02 -14.90
CA VAL A 291 20.49 -13.04 -15.92
C VAL A 291 19.11 -13.67 -15.78
N ARG A 292 18.70 -14.43 -16.79
CA ARG A 292 17.44 -15.19 -16.70
C ARG A 292 17.50 -16.16 -15.52
N GLN A 293 16.39 -16.29 -14.83
CA GLN A 293 16.21 -17.17 -13.68
C GLN A 293 15.35 -18.37 -14.07
N GLN A 294 15.54 -19.49 -13.39
CA GLN A 294 14.70 -20.66 -13.59
C GLN A 294 13.56 -20.67 -12.55
N ILE A 295 12.31 -20.78 -13.05
CA ILE A 295 11.12 -21.03 -12.23
C ILE A 295 10.46 -22.30 -12.77
N GLY A 296 10.34 -23.34 -11.95
CA GLY A 296 9.87 -24.64 -12.43
C GLY A 296 10.76 -25.14 -13.57
N SER A 297 10.18 -25.34 -14.75
CA SER A 297 10.90 -25.76 -15.98
C SER A 297 11.20 -24.61 -16.95
N VAL A 298 10.80 -23.37 -16.62
CA VAL A 298 10.87 -22.23 -17.53
C VAL A 298 11.99 -21.27 -17.12
N MET A 299 12.76 -20.80 -18.11
CA MET A 299 13.72 -19.72 -17.92
C MET A 299 13.04 -18.37 -18.18
N VAL A 300 13.04 -17.47 -17.19
CA VAL A 300 12.37 -16.18 -17.26
C VAL A 300 13.34 -15.03 -16.98
N PRO A 301 13.09 -13.81 -17.49
CA PRO A 301 13.89 -12.64 -17.09
C PRO A 301 13.71 -12.37 -15.60
N GLY A 302 14.81 -12.20 -14.85
CA GLY A 302 14.75 -11.70 -13.49
C GLY A 302 14.28 -10.24 -13.47
N CYS A 303 13.48 -9.85 -12.48
CA CYS A 303 12.92 -8.51 -12.34
C CYS A 303 13.34 -7.86 -11.02
N VAL A 304 13.99 -6.71 -11.10
CA VAL A 304 14.27 -5.86 -9.92
C VAL A 304 13.02 -5.05 -9.60
N THR A 305 12.39 -5.28 -8.47
CA THR A 305 11.23 -4.53 -8.03
C THR A 305 11.61 -3.53 -6.94
N GLN A 306 11.24 -2.27 -7.09
CA GLN A 306 11.47 -1.21 -6.10
C GLN A 306 10.27 -0.28 -5.97
N ILE A 307 10.12 0.27 -4.77
CA ILE A 307 9.20 1.37 -4.45
C ILE A 307 9.93 2.41 -3.62
N ALA A 308 9.60 3.67 -3.81
CA ALA A 308 10.10 4.78 -3.00
C ALA A 308 9.08 5.90 -2.90
N ASP A 309 9.27 6.78 -1.92
CA ASP A 309 8.49 7.99 -1.78
C ASP A 309 8.70 8.90 -3.00
N GLY A 310 7.61 9.21 -3.68
CA GLY A 310 7.66 10.06 -4.85
C GLY A 310 7.99 11.52 -4.52
N GLU A 311 7.60 11.98 -3.33
CA GLU A 311 7.93 13.30 -2.81
C GLU A 311 9.44 13.47 -2.60
N ASN A 312 10.07 12.49 -1.96
CA ASN A 312 11.50 12.54 -1.69
C ASN A 312 12.31 12.60 -2.97
N GLY A 313 11.93 11.83 -3.97
CA GLY A 313 12.56 11.88 -5.29
C GLY A 313 12.37 13.21 -6.03
N GLY A 314 11.40 14.05 -5.63
CA GLY A 314 11.17 15.36 -6.20
C GLY A 314 11.74 16.51 -5.37
N VAL A 315 11.68 16.39 -4.04
CA VAL A 315 12.06 17.46 -3.11
C VAL A 315 13.51 17.32 -2.66
N MET A 316 13.89 16.17 -2.16
CA MET A 316 15.24 15.96 -1.61
C MET A 316 16.24 15.49 -2.65
N MET A 317 15.76 14.95 -3.79
CA MET A 317 16.59 14.40 -4.85
C MET A 317 15.93 14.66 -6.20
N ASN A 318 16.45 15.65 -6.90
CA ASN A 318 15.99 16.02 -8.23
C ASN A 318 16.45 15.05 -9.35
N GLU A 319 16.93 13.87 -8.96
CA GLU A 319 17.42 12.87 -9.89
C GLU A 319 16.32 12.21 -10.71
N PHE A 320 15.18 11.92 -10.11
CA PHE A 320 14.10 11.20 -10.81
C PHE A 320 13.64 11.90 -12.09
N PRO A 321 13.37 13.21 -12.11
CA PRO A 321 13.07 13.92 -13.36
C PRO A 321 14.22 13.93 -14.37
N ARG A 322 15.47 13.85 -13.89
CA ARG A 322 16.67 13.78 -14.73
C ARG A 322 16.92 12.40 -15.27
N ASP A 323 16.65 11.34 -14.48
CA ASP A 323 17.10 9.99 -14.77
C ASP A 323 15.98 9.10 -15.34
N TYR A 324 14.71 9.28 -14.97
CA TYR A 324 13.60 8.45 -15.46
C TYR A 324 13.33 8.60 -16.96
N PRO A 325 13.13 9.82 -17.54
CA PRO A 325 12.84 9.92 -18.96
C PRO A 325 13.98 9.43 -19.87
N PRO A 326 15.26 9.76 -19.64
CA PRO A 326 16.33 9.30 -20.52
C PRO A 326 16.51 7.77 -20.56
N ILE A 327 16.17 7.07 -19.50
CA ILE A 327 16.24 5.59 -19.50
C ILE A 327 15.27 5.01 -20.53
N TRP A 328 14.06 5.53 -20.62
CA TRP A 328 13.10 5.07 -21.62
C TRP A 328 13.46 5.45 -23.05
N GLU A 329 14.14 6.58 -23.23
CA GLU A 329 14.66 7.02 -24.53
C GLU A 329 15.85 6.17 -25.00
N HIS A 330 16.60 5.54 -24.06
CA HIS A 330 17.86 4.84 -24.32
C HIS A 330 17.90 3.45 -23.65
N LEU A 331 16.76 2.78 -23.55
CA LEU A 331 16.67 1.48 -22.90
C LEU A 331 17.59 0.47 -23.59
N GLU A 332 18.41 -0.23 -22.80
CA GLU A 332 19.37 -1.20 -23.32
C GLU A 332 18.64 -2.46 -23.85
N GLN A 333 19.08 -2.96 -25.00
CA GLN A 333 18.47 -4.12 -25.63
C GLN A 333 18.47 -5.35 -24.69
N GLY A 334 17.34 -6.04 -24.61
CA GLY A 334 17.15 -7.21 -23.75
C GLY A 334 16.80 -6.86 -22.30
N ILE A 335 16.64 -5.57 -21.96
CA ILE A 335 16.12 -5.11 -20.66
C ILE A 335 14.77 -4.45 -20.89
N ALA A 336 13.80 -4.73 -20.05
CA ALA A 336 12.48 -4.07 -20.08
C ALA A 336 12.10 -3.51 -18.72
N GLY A 337 11.29 -2.44 -18.73
CA GLY A 337 10.48 -2.08 -17.58
C GLY A 337 9.19 -2.89 -17.58
N PHE A 338 8.74 -3.29 -16.41
CA PHE A 338 7.48 -4.01 -16.22
C PHE A 338 6.55 -3.23 -15.28
N ASN A 339 5.26 -3.42 -15.46
CA ASN A 339 4.29 -3.32 -14.39
C ASN A 339 4.20 -4.68 -13.67
N GLY A 340 3.85 -4.70 -12.39
CA GLY A 340 3.87 -5.95 -11.62
C GLY A 340 2.88 -6.99 -12.15
N THR A 341 1.64 -6.58 -12.39
CA THR A 341 0.61 -7.46 -12.97
C THR A 341 1.01 -7.91 -14.39
N GLU A 342 1.56 -7.01 -15.20
CA GLU A 342 2.04 -7.34 -16.55
C GLU A 342 3.10 -8.45 -16.52
N TYR A 343 4.09 -8.33 -15.63
CA TYR A 343 5.13 -9.34 -15.47
C TYR A 343 4.55 -10.70 -15.08
N LEU A 344 3.62 -10.73 -14.12
CA LEU A 344 2.96 -11.97 -13.69
C LEU A 344 2.10 -12.60 -14.81
N GLU A 345 1.38 -11.81 -15.58
CA GLU A 345 0.59 -12.28 -16.70
C GLU A 345 1.46 -12.84 -17.83
N LEU A 346 2.62 -12.23 -18.09
CA LEU A 346 3.60 -12.76 -19.06
C LEU A 346 4.20 -14.08 -18.58
N LEU A 347 4.48 -14.23 -17.28
CA LEU A 347 4.95 -15.49 -16.70
C LEU A 347 3.91 -16.61 -16.83
N ASP A 348 2.65 -16.31 -16.51
CA ASP A 348 1.54 -17.26 -16.65
C ASP A 348 1.38 -17.72 -18.12
N ALA A 349 1.42 -16.78 -19.06
CA ALA A 349 1.37 -17.07 -20.49
C ALA A 349 2.57 -17.92 -20.98
N ALA A 350 3.72 -17.83 -20.30
CA ALA A 350 4.91 -18.68 -20.56
C ALA A 350 4.82 -20.06 -19.88
N GLY A 351 3.73 -20.34 -19.16
CA GLY A 351 3.49 -21.61 -18.48
C GLY A 351 4.10 -21.71 -17.08
N VAL A 352 4.43 -20.59 -16.44
CA VAL A 352 4.89 -20.55 -15.04
C VAL A 352 3.67 -20.43 -14.11
N SER A 353 3.49 -21.41 -13.26
CA SER A 353 2.42 -21.41 -12.24
C SER A 353 2.88 -20.73 -10.94
N PRO A 354 2.00 -20.08 -10.18
CA PRO A 354 2.30 -19.64 -8.82
C PRO A 354 2.79 -20.76 -7.89
N GLU A 355 2.46 -22.02 -8.21
CA GLU A 355 2.94 -23.19 -7.45
C GLU A 355 4.44 -23.45 -7.65
N ASP A 356 5.02 -22.95 -8.74
CA ASP A 356 6.44 -23.08 -9.06
C ASP A 356 7.30 -21.99 -8.36
N PHE A 357 6.68 -20.97 -7.78
CA PHE A 357 7.40 -19.88 -7.13
C PHE A 357 8.11 -20.34 -5.85
N PRO A 358 9.31 -19.79 -5.55
CA PRO A 358 9.92 -19.95 -4.24
C PRO A 358 8.95 -19.60 -3.12
N VAL A 359 8.95 -20.39 -2.04
CA VAL A 359 8.03 -20.21 -0.92
C VAL A 359 8.71 -19.42 0.18
N CYS A 360 8.01 -18.42 0.71
CA CYS A 360 8.45 -17.62 1.84
C CYS A 360 7.32 -17.43 2.87
N GLN A 361 7.68 -17.00 4.06
CA GLN A 361 6.79 -16.61 5.14
C GLN A 361 7.27 -15.31 5.76
N ALA A 362 6.47 -14.66 6.62
CA ALA A 362 6.91 -13.46 7.33
C ALA A 362 8.03 -13.80 8.32
N VAL A 363 8.97 -12.86 8.48
CA VAL A 363 10.13 -13.01 9.39
C VAL A 363 9.68 -13.30 10.83
N GLY A 364 10.38 -14.24 11.46
CA GLY A 364 10.11 -14.68 12.83
C GLY A 364 9.10 -15.82 12.95
N GLN A 365 8.34 -16.14 11.91
CA GLN A 365 7.34 -17.22 11.97
C GLN A 365 7.96 -18.60 12.10
N HIS A 366 9.13 -18.85 11.51
CA HIS A 366 9.84 -20.12 11.70
C HIS A 366 10.07 -20.43 13.19
N LYS A 367 10.46 -19.42 13.97
CA LYS A 367 10.71 -19.56 15.40
C LYS A 367 9.44 -19.94 16.18
N ILE A 368 8.27 -19.44 15.77
CA ILE A 368 6.98 -19.77 16.35
C ILE A 368 6.63 -21.22 16.02
N TRP A 369 6.62 -21.58 14.74
CA TRP A 369 6.15 -22.89 14.28
C TRP A 369 7.00 -24.05 14.77
N GLN A 370 8.29 -23.82 15.07
CA GLN A 370 9.14 -24.83 15.73
C GLN A 370 8.73 -25.17 17.16
N ARG A 371 7.91 -24.34 17.79
CA ARG A 371 7.49 -24.47 19.20
C ARG A 371 6.04 -24.85 19.37
N VAL A 372 5.29 -24.94 18.28
CA VAL A 372 3.84 -25.16 18.30
C VAL A 372 3.51 -26.56 17.77
N ASP A 373 3.09 -27.45 18.69
CA ASP A 373 2.55 -28.79 18.39
C ASP A 373 1.70 -29.25 19.59
N PRO A 374 0.39 -29.43 19.44
CA PRO A 374 -0.44 -29.18 18.25
C PRO A 374 -0.68 -27.68 17.98
N VAL A 375 -1.08 -27.34 16.77
CA VAL A 375 -1.43 -25.96 16.40
C VAL A 375 -2.78 -25.60 17.05
N THR A 376 -2.72 -24.70 18.04
CA THR A 376 -3.88 -24.11 18.71
C THR A 376 -3.60 -22.65 19.03
N PRO A 377 -4.64 -21.81 19.21
CA PRO A 377 -4.45 -20.40 19.60
C PRO A 377 -3.61 -20.25 20.88
N GLU A 378 -3.82 -21.10 21.87
CA GLU A 378 -3.11 -21.07 23.15
C GLU A 378 -1.62 -21.43 22.96
N ALA A 379 -1.33 -22.44 22.14
CA ALA A 379 0.05 -22.87 21.88
C ALA A 379 0.83 -21.79 21.09
N VAL A 380 0.19 -21.13 20.14
CA VAL A 380 0.79 -20.02 19.39
C VAL A 380 1.05 -18.82 20.32
N ALA A 381 0.08 -18.44 21.15
CA ALA A 381 0.25 -17.35 22.12
C ALA A 381 1.39 -17.63 23.10
N GLN A 382 1.45 -18.86 23.66
CA GLN A 382 2.52 -19.27 24.58
C GLN A 382 3.91 -19.27 23.90
N ALA A 383 3.99 -19.70 22.63
CA ALA A 383 5.25 -19.66 21.89
C ALA A 383 5.73 -18.24 21.67
N ILE A 384 4.83 -17.31 21.32
CA ILE A 384 5.13 -15.89 21.13
C ILE A 384 5.57 -15.26 22.47
N GLU A 385 4.87 -15.49 23.56
CA GLU A 385 5.21 -14.99 24.88
C GLU A 385 6.63 -15.46 25.30
N THR A 386 6.89 -16.75 25.16
CA THR A 386 8.21 -17.33 25.45
C THR A 386 9.32 -16.73 24.60
N LEU A 387 9.08 -16.49 23.30
CA LEU A 387 10.04 -15.87 22.42
C LEU A 387 10.30 -14.42 22.79
N ASN A 388 9.26 -13.64 23.12
CA ASN A 388 9.40 -12.26 23.59
C ASN A 388 10.25 -12.13 24.87
N GLU A 389 10.19 -13.14 25.74
CA GLU A 389 11.00 -13.17 26.98
C GLU A 389 12.45 -13.61 26.76
N THR A 390 12.68 -14.53 25.81
CA THR A 390 13.97 -15.24 25.68
C THR A 390 14.79 -14.82 24.47
N ASP A 391 14.22 -14.13 23.49
CA ASP A 391 14.88 -13.69 22.26
C ASP A 391 14.70 -12.18 22.04
N HIS A 392 15.72 -11.39 22.38
CA HIS A 392 15.67 -9.93 22.28
C HIS A 392 15.52 -9.40 20.84
N GLN A 393 15.74 -10.22 19.83
CA GLN A 393 15.55 -9.87 18.42
C GLN A 393 14.16 -10.24 17.91
N PHE A 394 13.40 -10.99 18.69
CA PHE A 394 12.04 -11.40 18.32
C PHE A 394 11.03 -10.34 18.70
N HIS A 395 10.11 -10.05 17.78
CA HIS A 395 8.97 -9.15 18.01
C HIS A 395 7.84 -9.48 17.03
N MET A 396 6.61 -9.11 17.40
CA MET A 396 5.40 -9.30 16.59
C MET A 396 4.79 -7.98 16.10
N ASP A 397 5.56 -6.90 16.11
CA ASP A 397 5.13 -5.56 15.68
C ASP A 397 5.17 -5.40 14.15
N GLY A 398 5.43 -6.49 13.43
CA GLY A 398 5.64 -6.50 11.99
C GLY A 398 7.08 -6.18 11.59
N ALA A 399 7.37 -6.29 10.30
CA ALA A 399 8.64 -5.87 9.73
C ALA A 399 8.41 -4.88 8.60
N SER A 400 9.20 -3.81 8.57
CA SER A 400 9.12 -2.74 7.59
C SER A 400 10.48 -2.51 6.93
N TRP A 401 10.51 -1.62 5.95
CA TRP A 401 11.75 -1.22 5.28
C TRP A 401 12.72 -0.45 6.20
N THR A 402 12.23 0.10 7.31
CA THR A 402 13.04 0.88 8.26
C THR A 402 13.63 0.06 9.39
N ASP A 403 13.19 -1.15 9.64
CA ASP A 403 13.46 -1.95 10.86
C ASP A 403 13.11 -1.20 12.17
N ASP A 404 12.36 -0.12 12.08
CA ASP A 404 11.99 0.71 13.21
C ASP A 404 10.69 0.23 13.83
N LEU A 405 10.71 -0.01 15.14
CA LEU A 405 9.57 -0.44 15.95
C LEU A 405 8.83 0.73 16.62
N SER A 406 9.26 1.97 16.37
CA SER A 406 8.69 3.18 17.00
C SER A 406 7.21 3.42 16.60
N TRP A 407 6.75 2.83 15.52
CA TRP A 407 5.36 2.89 15.08
C TRP A 407 4.34 2.29 16.07
N VAL A 408 4.80 1.41 16.94
CA VAL A 408 3.98 0.67 17.90
C VAL A 408 4.43 0.97 19.33
N ARG A 409 5.71 0.78 19.62
CA ARG A 409 6.25 0.93 20.98
C ARG A 409 6.38 2.40 21.39
N GLY A 410 5.84 2.73 22.56
CA GLY A 410 5.85 4.09 23.09
C GLY A 410 4.76 5.00 22.55
N TYR A 411 3.79 4.43 21.79
CA TYR A 411 2.65 5.15 21.23
C TYR A 411 1.31 4.64 21.75
N GLU A 412 1.28 4.11 22.96
CA GLU A 412 0.07 3.63 23.63
C GLU A 412 -0.99 4.74 23.73
N ASN A 413 -0.56 5.99 23.86
CA ASN A 413 -1.43 7.18 23.88
C ASN A 413 -2.17 7.44 22.55
N VAL A 414 -1.75 6.81 21.46
CA VAL A 414 -2.45 6.81 20.15
C VAL A 414 -3.15 5.47 19.93
N LEU A 415 -2.45 4.36 20.18
CA LEU A 415 -2.93 3.01 19.88
C LEU A 415 -4.11 2.59 20.75
N GLU A 416 -4.10 2.90 22.05
CA GLU A 416 -5.21 2.53 22.93
C GLU A 416 -6.52 3.24 22.54
N PRO A 417 -6.57 4.58 22.33
CA PRO A 417 -7.74 5.25 21.82
C PRO A 417 -8.18 4.74 20.43
N MET A 418 -7.25 4.48 19.53
CA MET A 418 -7.52 3.92 18.21
C MET A 418 -8.27 2.58 18.34
N ASN A 419 -7.73 1.63 19.12
CA ASN A 419 -8.35 0.33 19.36
C ASN A 419 -9.74 0.46 20.03
N GLN A 420 -9.89 1.42 20.96
CA GLN A 420 -11.19 1.67 21.61
C GLN A 420 -12.23 2.20 20.61
N LEU A 421 -11.83 3.10 19.71
CA LEU A 421 -12.73 3.64 18.70
C LEU A 421 -13.20 2.56 17.74
N SER A 422 -12.26 1.75 17.22
CA SER A 422 -12.55 0.58 16.39
C SER A 422 -13.51 -0.38 17.08
N ALA A 423 -13.23 -0.78 18.31
CA ALA A 423 -14.09 -1.69 19.06
C ALA A 423 -15.53 -1.14 19.25
N LYS A 424 -15.69 0.14 19.56
CA LYS A 424 -17.00 0.79 19.66
C LYS A 424 -17.72 0.86 18.33
N PHE A 425 -17.00 1.17 17.26
CA PHE A 425 -17.54 1.20 15.90
C PHE A 425 -18.12 -0.17 15.50
N HIS A 426 -17.34 -1.23 15.64
CA HIS A 426 -17.77 -2.58 15.32
C HIS A 426 -18.92 -3.08 16.22
N ALA A 427 -18.87 -2.77 17.51
CA ALA A 427 -19.98 -3.09 18.42
C ALA A 427 -21.32 -2.47 18.02
N LYS A 428 -21.29 -1.24 17.46
CA LYS A 428 -22.48 -0.52 16.98
C LYS A 428 -22.92 -1.00 15.61
N TYR A 429 -21.99 -1.05 14.65
CA TYR A 429 -22.35 -1.16 13.24
C TYR A 429 -22.33 -2.56 12.67
N ASP A 430 -21.51 -3.51 13.16
CA ASP A 430 -21.46 -4.86 12.60
C ASP A 430 -22.83 -5.58 12.67
N PRO A 431 -23.58 -5.53 13.79
CA PRO A 431 -24.91 -6.12 13.83
C PRO A 431 -25.90 -5.43 12.88
N LEU A 432 -25.79 -4.12 12.69
CA LEU A 432 -26.65 -3.35 11.80
C LEU A 432 -26.36 -3.69 10.33
N VAL A 433 -25.08 -3.72 9.93
CA VAL A 433 -24.65 -4.07 8.58
C VAL A 433 -25.00 -5.53 8.24
N ALA A 434 -24.87 -6.45 9.22
CA ALA A 434 -25.28 -7.84 9.04
C ALA A 434 -26.79 -7.99 8.80
N ALA A 435 -27.59 -7.13 9.44
CA ALA A 435 -29.05 -7.12 9.26
C ALA A 435 -29.48 -6.40 7.97
N ASP A 436 -28.82 -5.28 7.64
CA ASP A 436 -29.08 -4.46 6.46
C ASP A 436 -27.77 -3.87 5.90
N PRO A 437 -27.22 -4.44 4.82
CA PRO A 437 -26.00 -3.94 4.20
C PRO A 437 -26.07 -2.48 3.72
N THR A 438 -27.27 -1.91 3.51
CA THR A 438 -27.44 -0.51 3.07
C THR A 438 -27.07 0.49 4.16
N VAL A 439 -26.89 0.06 5.40
CA VAL A 439 -26.36 0.87 6.50
C VAL A 439 -25.03 1.51 6.13
N THR A 440 -24.19 0.82 5.36
CA THR A 440 -22.89 1.34 4.90
C THR A 440 -23.02 2.56 3.96
N GLU A 441 -24.19 2.86 3.46
CA GLU A 441 -24.48 4.04 2.63
C GLU A 441 -24.98 5.24 3.43
N GLN A 442 -25.32 5.05 4.71
CA GLN A 442 -25.84 6.09 5.58
C GLN A 442 -24.75 7.09 5.99
N ALA A 443 -25.12 8.36 6.17
CA ALA A 443 -24.18 9.43 6.46
C ALA A 443 -23.46 9.26 7.80
N ASP A 444 -24.19 8.83 8.83
CA ASP A 444 -23.63 8.59 10.15
C ASP A 444 -22.63 7.43 10.19
N TYR A 445 -22.89 6.35 9.45
CA TYR A 445 -21.93 5.27 9.24
C TYR A 445 -20.66 5.81 8.58
N LYS A 446 -20.81 6.53 7.47
CA LYS A 446 -19.67 7.07 6.69
C LYS A 446 -18.83 8.04 7.49
N GLU A 447 -19.47 8.94 8.24
CA GLU A 447 -18.74 9.90 9.05
C GLU A 447 -18.01 9.22 10.22
N THR A 448 -18.65 8.26 10.88
CA THR A 448 -17.99 7.49 11.95
C THR A 448 -16.84 6.66 11.41
N LEU A 449 -17.04 5.96 10.29
CA LEU A 449 -15.99 5.19 9.62
C LEU A 449 -14.80 6.09 9.24
N LEU A 450 -15.05 7.30 8.73
CA LEU A 450 -13.98 8.24 8.40
C LEU A 450 -13.05 8.48 9.58
N TYR A 451 -13.59 8.74 10.78
CA TYR A 451 -12.74 8.95 11.96
C TYR A 451 -12.02 7.68 12.41
N VAL A 452 -12.65 6.50 12.31
CA VAL A 452 -11.98 5.22 12.58
C VAL A 452 -10.77 5.07 11.68
N LEU A 453 -10.95 5.24 10.38
CA LEU A 453 -9.86 5.08 9.42
C LEU A 453 -8.78 6.17 9.59
N LEU A 454 -9.16 7.42 9.86
CA LEU A 454 -8.20 8.52 10.01
C LEU A 454 -7.28 8.35 11.23
N VAL A 455 -7.80 7.89 12.38
CA VAL A 455 -6.98 7.74 13.58
C VAL A 455 -5.89 6.67 13.43
N GLU A 456 -6.04 5.76 12.46
CA GLU A 456 -5.08 4.70 12.15
C GLU A 456 -3.90 5.18 11.29
N THR A 457 -3.92 6.42 10.81
CA THR A 457 -2.87 7.00 9.96
C THR A 457 -1.49 6.87 10.62
N SER A 458 -0.53 6.33 9.89
CA SER A 458 0.85 6.09 10.36
C SER A 458 1.56 7.36 10.82
N CYS A 459 1.35 8.49 10.14
CA CYS A 459 2.01 9.77 10.41
C CYS A 459 1.82 10.26 11.84
N PHE A 460 0.72 9.90 12.53
CA PHE A 460 0.50 10.27 13.92
C PHE A 460 1.47 9.61 14.90
N ARG A 461 2.27 8.67 14.43
CA ARG A 461 3.32 7.98 15.19
C ARG A 461 4.69 8.18 14.56
N TYR A 462 4.78 8.18 13.24
CA TYR A 462 6.04 8.35 12.51
C TYR A 462 6.71 9.71 12.78
N TRP A 463 5.92 10.79 12.83
CA TRP A 463 6.42 12.14 13.01
C TRP A 463 6.71 12.50 14.48
N GLY A 464 6.51 11.56 15.41
CA GLY A 464 6.86 11.69 16.83
C GLY A 464 5.74 12.24 17.71
N GLN A 465 6.03 12.28 19.00
CA GLN A 465 5.12 12.81 20.04
C GLN A 465 4.94 14.33 19.88
N GLY A 466 3.82 14.83 20.35
CA GLY A 466 3.46 16.27 20.32
C GLY A 466 2.28 16.53 19.39
N VAL A 467 2.41 17.47 18.46
CA VAL A 467 1.28 17.91 17.61
C VAL A 467 0.65 16.75 16.84
N TRP A 468 1.43 15.78 16.38
CA TRP A 468 0.92 14.64 15.62
C TRP A 468 0.08 13.70 16.47
N THR A 469 0.52 13.40 17.68
CA THR A 469 -0.29 12.61 18.62
C THR A 469 -1.49 13.40 19.17
N ASP A 470 -1.43 14.74 19.22
CA ASP A 470 -2.55 15.59 19.55
C ASP A 470 -3.64 15.57 18.45
N TYR A 471 -3.23 15.53 17.17
CA TYR A 471 -4.16 15.32 16.06
C TYR A 471 -4.88 13.97 16.15
N ALA A 472 -4.16 12.89 16.43
CA ALA A 472 -4.77 11.58 16.63
C ALA A 472 -5.80 11.59 17.78
N ARG A 473 -5.46 12.24 18.90
CA ARG A 473 -6.36 12.37 20.05
C ARG A 473 -7.61 13.17 19.71
N GLU A 474 -7.48 14.23 18.92
CA GLU A 474 -8.64 15.04 18.49
C GLU A 474 -9.53 14.24 17.52
N LEU A 475 -8.97 13.48 16.59
CA LEU A 475 -9.72 12.60 15.70
C LEU A 475 -10.49 11.53 16.49
N TYR A 476 -9.83 10.89 17.46
CA TYR A 476 -10.47 9.95 18.38
C TYR A 476 -11.67 10.59 19.09
N ARG A 477 -11.47 11.78 19.69
CA ARG A 477 -12.53 12.49 20.43
C ARG A 477 -13.75 12.78 19.55
N ARG A 478 -13.54 13.14 18.27
CA ARG A 478 -14.63 13.38 17.31
C ARG A 478 -15.36 12.09 16.94
N GLY A 479 -14.61 11.04 16.62
CA GLY A 479 -15.21 9.73 16.31
C GLY A 479 -15.98 9.13 17.48
N GLU A 480 -15.44 9.27 18.71
CA GLU A 480 -16.13 8.80 19.92
C GLU A 480 -17.45 9.54 20.15
N ALA A 481 -17.50 10.85 19.87
CA ALA A 481 -18.72 11.65 20.03
C ALA A 481 -19.86 11.19 19.09
N LEU A 482 -19.54 10.60 17.92
CA LEU A 482 -20.54 10.03 16.99
C LEU A 482 -21.06 8.67 17.43
N LEU A 483 -20.39 8.02 18.37
CA LEU A 483 -20.77 6.69 18.88
C LEU A 483 -21.54 6.74 20.20
N GLN A 484 -21.62 7.92 20.82
CA GLN A 484 -22.44 8.17 22.01
C GLN A 484 -23.92 8.30 21.64
#